data_c67b67c37d4a3d8cd43374969392de18
#
_entry.id   c67b67c37d4a3d8cd43374969392de18
#
_cell.length_a   1.000
_cell.length_b   1.000
_cell.length_c   1.000
_cell.angle_alpha   90.00
_cell.angle_beta   90.00
_cell.angle_gamma   90.00
#
_symmetry.space_group_name_H-M   'P 1'
#
loop_
_entity.id
_entity.type
_entity.pdbx_description
1 polymer ?
#
loop_
_entity_poly.entity_id
_entity_poly.type
_entity_poly.pdbx_seq_one_letter_code
_entity_poly.pdbx_strand_id
1 'polypeptide(L)'
;MIVQISSGQGPAECELAVVKLYEALEKEYSDIELIQKHESRTPGCCSSIMFSTEEDLSGLEGTIQWICESPFRPHHKRKNWYVDVSIIPEVPQICKDQDIRFERFHCGGNGGQNVNKVETGVRLIHIPTGITVTSTAERSQLQNRKNALDKLNLILAEKEAANHAKQTNDAWREHNKIVRGNPVRVYKGMKFTIV
;
A
#
# COMPACT_ATOMS: atom_id res chain seq x y z
N MET A 1 -1.76 -7.67 7.60
CA MET A 1 -1.12 -6.32 7.50
C MET A 1 0.05 -6.35 6.54
N ILE A 2 0.42 -5.21 5.94
CA ILE A 2 1.58 -5.10 5.05
C ILE A 2 2.72 -4.42 5.83
N VAL A 3 3.91 -5.02 5.79
CA VAL A 3 5.10 -4.53 6.48
C VAL A 3 6.20 -4.26 5.45
N GLN A 4 6.88 -3.13 5.60
CA GLN A 4 8.03 -2.77 4.79
C GLN A 4 9.27 -2.64 5.66
N ILE A 5 10.33 -3.33 5.30
CA ILE A 5 11.67 -3.16 5.88
C ILE A 5 12.51 -2.36 4.90
N SER A 6 13.27 -1.39 5.41
CA SER A 6 14.02 -0.43 4.60
C SER A 6 15.39 -0.12 5.14
N SER A 7 16.38 -0.01 4.25
CA SER A 7 17.71 0.52 4.57
C SER A 7 17.79 2.05 4.49
N GLY A 8 16.75 2.72 3.94
CA GLY A 8 16.81 4.13 3.57
C GLY A 8 17.98 4.44 2.64
N GLN A 9 18.71 5.50 2.96
CA GLN A 9 19.97 5.85 2.28
C GLN A 9 21.20 5.24 2.99
N GLY A 10 21.02 4.08 3.63
CA GLY A 10 22.11 3.39 4.32
C GLY A 10 23.11 2.75 3.35
N PRO A 11 24.32 2.45 3.83
CA PRO A 11 25.32 1.71 3.05
C PRO A 11 24.93 0.23 2.91
N ALA A 12 25.71 -0.53 2.13
CA ALA A 12 25.49 -1.95 1.86
C ALA A 12 25.28 -2.82 3.12
N GLU A 13 25.86 -2.45 4.25
CA GLU A 13 25.62 -3.12 5.54
C GLU A 13 24.17 -2.98 6.01
N CYS A 14 23.53 -1.83 5.79
CA CYS A 14 22.11 -1.64 6.08
C CYS A 14 21.24 -2.45 5.11
N GLU A 15 21.63 -2.49 3.84
CA GLU A 15 20.94 -3.30 2.82
C GLU A 15 21.04 -4.81 3.12
N LEU A 16 22.19 -5.27 3.63
CA LEU A 16 22.33 -6.64 4.13
C LEU A 16 21.49 -6.88 5.39
N ALA A 17 21.38 -5.87 6.28
CA ALA A 17 20.58 -5.98 7.48
C ALA A 17 19.08 -6.12 7.14
N VAL A 18 18.59 -5.50 6.07
CA VAL A 18 17.21 -5.70 5.56
C VAL A 18 16.95 -7.17 5.24
N VAL A 19 17.86 -7.82 4.50
CA VAL A 19 17.72 -9.24 4.15
C VAL A 19 17.75 -10.12 5.38
N LYS A 20 18.72 -9.88 6.29
CA LYS A 20 18.86 -10.66 7.52
C LYS A 20 17.68 -10.50 8.47
N LEU A 21 17.11 -9.30 8.54
CA LEU A 21 15.91 -9.05 9.34
C LEU A 21 14.71 -9.81 8.75
N TYR A 22 14.52 -9.76 7.45
CA TYR A 22 13.47 -10.52 6.77
C TYR A 22 13.61 -12.02 7.03
N GLU A 23 14.82 -12.59 6.84
CA GLU A 23 15.09 -14.02 7.12
C GLU A 23 14.88 -14.39 8.61
N ALA A 24 15.11 -13.46 9.54
CA ALA A 24 14.88 -13.67 10.96
C ALA A 24 13.37 -13.67 11.27
N LEU A 25 12.62 -12.74 10.68
CA LEU A 25 11.16 -12.69 10.83
C LEU A 25 10.48 -13.89 10.18
N GLU A 26 10.92 -14.35 9.01
CA GLU A 26 10.41 -15.55 8.33
C GLU A 26 10.59 -16.81 9.17
N LYS A 27 11.60 -16.87 10.03
CA LYS A 27 11.79 -17.96 11.00
C LYS A 27 10.98 -17.82 12.28
N GLU A 28 10.71 -16.57 12.70
CA GLU A 28 9.96 -16.25 13.91
C GLU A 28 8.44 -16.38 13.68
N TYR A 29 7.97 -16.05 12.44
CA TYR A 29 6.56 -16.04 12.04
C TYR A 29 6.35 -16.93 10.81
N SER A 30 5.31 -17.75 10.83
CA SER A 30 5.09 -18.80 9.81
C SER A 30 4.25 -18.36 8.61
N ASP A 31 3.61 -17.19 8.68
CA ASP A 31 2.62 -16.71 7.71
C ASP A 31 3.10 -15.50 6.89
N ILE A 32 4.42 -15.34 6.76
CA ILE A 32 5.01 -14.24 5.99
C ILE A 32 4.95 -14.57 4.49
N GLU A 33 4.27 -13.72 3.73
CA GLU A 33 4.21 -13.78 2.28
C GLU A 33 4.94 -12.59 1.65
N LEU A 34 5.98 -12.87 0.87
CA LEU A 34 6.76 -11.84 0.17
C LEU A 34 5.91 -11.18 -0.92
N ILE A 35 5.73 -9.85 -0.84
CA ILE A 35 5.03 -9.05 -1.88
C ILE A 35 6.03 -8.49 -2.87
N GLN A 36 7.08 -7.83 -2.39
CA GLN A 36 8.04 -7.12 -3.24
C GLN A 36 9.42 -7.07 -2.60
N LYS A 37 10.45 -7.17 -3.44
CA LYS A 37 11.85 -7.09 -3.06
C LYS A 37 12.57 -6.16 -4.01
N HIS A 38 13.20 -5.11 -3.47
CA HIS A 38 14.05 -4.21 -4.24
C HIS A 38 15.52 -4.59 -4.02
N GLU A 39 16.09 -5.24 -5.01
CA GLU A 39 17.49 -5.65 -4.97
C GLU A 39 18.43 -4.43 -5.06
N SER A 40 19.53 -4.50 -4.34
CA SER A 40 20.59 -3.50 -4.37
C SER A 40 21.60 -3.82 -5.47
N ARG A 41 22.53 -2.87 -5.72
CA ARG A 41 23.71 -3.09 -6.57
C ARG A 41 24.68 -4.12 -5.98
N THR A 42 24.65 -4.31 -4.66
CA THR A 42 25.47 -5.30 -3.95
C THR A 42 24.78 -6.65 -3.97
N PRO A 43 25.40 -7.71 -4.53
CA PRO A 43 24.81 -9.03 -4.58
C PRO A 43 24.38 -9.54 -3.20
N GLY A 44 23.17 -10.10 -3.10
CA GLY A 44 22.62 -10.60 -1.85
C GLY A 44 22.12 -9.53 -0.88
N CYS A 45 22.08 -8.27 -1.29
CA CYS A 45 21.56 -7.15 -0.50
C CYS A 45 20.29 -6.57 -1.11
N CYS A 46 19.42 -6.00 -0.25
CA CYS A 46 18.19 -5.36 -0.68
C CYS A 46 18.03 -4.00 -0.03
N SER A 47 17.62 -3.01 -0.82
CA SER A 47 17.31 -1.68 -0.31
C SER A 47 16.00 -1.67 0.48
N SER A 48 15.02 -2.48 0.06
CA SER A 48 13.78 -2.71 0.81
C SER A 48 13.15 -4.07 0.49
N ILE A 49 12.38 -4.58 1.45
CA ILE A 49 11.56 -5.78 1.31
C ILE A 49 10.17 -5.45 1.87
N MET A 50 9.13 -5.81 1.13
CA MET A 50 7.74 -5.68 1.53
C MET A 50 7.09 -7.05 1.56
N PHE A 51 6.36 -7.34 2.63
CA PHE A 51 5.67 -8.62 2.82
C PHE A 51 4.33 -8.42 3.54
N SER A 52 3.43 -9.38 3.38
CA SER A 52 2.18 -9.46 4.15
C SER A 52 2.28 -10.49 5.26
N THR A 53 1.52 -10.28 6.32
CA THR A 53 1.37 -11.21 7.44
C THR A 53 0.01 -11.00 8.11
N GLU A 54 -0.55 -12.06 8.69
CA GLU A 54 -1.76 -11.98 9.53
C GLU A 54 -1.41 -11.68 10.99
N GLU A 55 -0.16 -11.92 11.40
CA GLU A 55 0.34 -11.62 12.74
C GLU A 55 0.46 -10.13 13.02
N ASP A 56 0.31 -9.74 14.28
CA ASP A 56 0.47 -8.34 14.72
C ASP A 56 1.94 -7.99 14.97
N LEU A 57 2.55 -7.33 13.99
CA LEU A 57 3.92 -6.83 14.05
C LEU A 57 4.02 -5.36 14.48
N SER A 58 2.94 -4.76 15.01
CA SER A 58 2.93 -3.35 15.45
C SER A 58 4.02 -3.02 16.47
N GLY A 59 4.40 -3.99 17.31
CA GLY A 59 5.52 -3.85 18.23
C GLY A 59 6.92 -3.76 17.61
N LEU A 60 7.04 -3.99 16.29
CA LEU A 60 8.31 -3.88 15.55
C LEU A 60 8.42 -2.59 14.73
N GLU A 61 7.35 -1.78 14.71
CA GLU A 61 7.35 -0.52 13.97
C GLU A 61 8.41 0.44 14.51
N GLY A 62 9.28 0.91 13.62
CA GLY A 62 10.35 1.83 13.94
C GLY A 62 11.74 1.32 13.56
N THR A 63 12.77 1.85 14.22
CA THR A 63 14.16 1.57 13.88
C THR A 63 14.66 0.30 14.55
N ILE A 64 15.24 -0.59 13.74
CA ILE A 64 15.96 -1.80 14.20
C ILE A 64 17.46 -1.55 14.06
N GLN A 65 18.23 -1.91 15.11
CA GLN A 65 19.67 -1.78 15.12
C GLN A 65 20.36 -3.14 14.94
N TRP A 66 21.32 -3.19 14.04
CA TRP A 66 22.23 -4.32 13.90
C TRP A 66 23.65 -3.91 14.29
N ILE A 67 24.23 -4.59 15.28
CA ILE A 67 25.59 -4.39 15.78
C ILE A 67 26.48 -5.46 15.20
N CYS A 68 27.30 -5.10 14.20
CA CYS A 68 28.20 -6.03 13.52
C CYS A 68 29.37 -5.29 12.91
N GLU A 69 30.53 -5.95 12.85
CA GLU A 69 31.63 -5.49 12.00
C GLU A 69 31.22 -5.57 10.52
N SER A 70 31.66 -4.60 9.72
CA SER A 70 31.28 -4.57 8.32
C SER A 70 31.82 -5.79 7.57
N PRO A 71 30.95 -6.58 6.92
CA PRO A 71 31.40 -7.69 6.08
C PRO A 71 32.00 -7.23 4.73
N PHE A 72 31.73 -5.98 4.34
CA PHE A 72 32.17 -5.41 3.06
C PHE A 72 33.43 -4.54 3.17
N ARG A 73 33.67 -3.97 4.36
CA ARG A 73 34.75 -3.02 4.61
C ARG A 73 35.60 -3.47 5.80
N PRO A 74 36.74 -4.14 5.60
CA PRO A 74 37.65 -4.54 6.66
C PRO A 74 38.08 -3.35 7.53
N HIS A 75 38.11 -3.54 8.85
CA HIS A 75 38.55 -2.52 9.83
C HIS A 75 37.71 -1.23 9.86
N HIS A 76 36.47 -1.25 9.33
CA HIS A 76 35.59 -0.09 9.40
C HIS A 76 35.22 0.24 10.86
N LYS A 77 35.36 1.53 11.27
CA LYS A 77 35.14 1.97 12.63
C LYS A 77 33.67 1.84 13.09
N ARG A 78 32.73 2.00 12.16
CA ARG A 78 31.30 1.92 12.45
C ARG A 78 30.85 0.46 12.52
N LYS A 79 30.16 0.10 13.62
CA LYS A 79 29.62 -1.25 13.86
C LYS A 79 28.10 -1.27 14.00
N ASN A 80 27.46 -0.09 14.07
CA ASN A 80 26.01 0.05 14.26
C ASN A 80 25.33 0.40 12.93
N TRP A 81 24.42 -0.48 12.49
CA TRP A 81 23.67 -0.34 11.26
C TRP A 81 22.20 -0.26 11.61
N TYR A 82 21.46 0.58 10.91
CA TYR A 82 20.05 0.84 11.20
C TYR A 82 19.22 0.57 9.98
N VAL A 83 18.09 -0.11 10.20
CA VAL A 83 17.03 -0.32 9.22
C VAL A 83 15.72 0.14 9.84
N ASP A 84 14.77 0.51 9.00
CA ASP A 84 13.45 0.93 9.41
C ASP A 84 12.42 -0.14 9.09
N VAL A 85 11.46 -0.32 10.00
CA VAL A 85 10.29 -1.19 9.82
C VAL A 85 9.05 -0.30 9.89
N SER A 86 8.31 -0.23 8.81
CA SER A 86 7.08 0.55 8.71
C SER A 86 5.90 -0.35 8.37
N ILE A 87 4.76 -0.09 9.01
CA ILE A 87 3.51 -0.79 8.76
C ILE A 87 2.67 0.04 7.80
N ILE A 88 2.30 -0.57 6.67
CA ILE A 88 1.44 0.06 5.67
C ILE A 88 0.01 -0.40 5.95
N PRO A 89 -0.91 0.52 6.26
CA PRO A 89 -2.31 0.15 6.46
C PRO A 89 -2.89 -0.43 5.17
N GLU A 90 -3.56 -1.57 5.28
CA GLU A 90 -4.31 -2.13 4.16
C GLU A 90 -5.43 -1.17 3.77
N VAL A 91 -5.48 -0.83 2.48
CA VAL A 91 -6.59 -0.08 1.93
C VAL A 91 -7.74 -1.07 1.75
N PRO A 92 -8.89 -0.87 2.39
CA PRO A 92 -10.04 -1.74 2.16
C PRO A 92 -10.38 -1.73 0.67
N GLN A 93 -10.50 -2.91 0.06
CA GLN A 93 -10.95 -3.05 -1.33
C GLN A 93 -12.30 -2.36 -1.49
N ILE A 94 -12.29 -1.27 -2.23
CA ILE A 94 -13.49 -0.51 -2.54
C ILE A 94 -14.14 -1.23 -3.72
N CYS A 95 -15.25 -1.91 -3.48
CA CYS A 95 -16.37 -2.21 -4.36
C CYS A 95 -16.97 -3.58 -4.07
N LYS A 96 -18.04 -3.56 -3.30
CA LYS A 96 -19.09 -4.59 -3.39
C LYS A 96 -20.32 -3.92 -4.01
N ASP A 97 -21.03 -4.63 -4.89
CA ASP A 97 -22.29 -4.13 -5.50
C ASP A 97 -23.33 -3.64 -4.47
N GLN A 98 -23.17 -4.01 -3.21
CA GLN A 98 -23.99 -3.60 -2.07
C GLN A 98 -23.78 -2.13 -1.65
N ASP A 99 -22.68 -1.50 -2.09
CA ASP A 99 -22.32 -0.12 -1.70
C ASP A 99 -22.80 0.93 -2.71
N ILE A 100 -23.61 0.53 -3.71
CA ILE A 100 -24.10 1.43 -4.74
C ILE A 100 -25.59 1.70 -4.55
N ARG A 101 -25.93 2.95 -4.23
CA ARG A 101 -27.30 3.44 -4.20
C ARG A 101 -27.72 3.85 -5.60
N PHE A 102 -28.86 3.30 -6.06
CA PHE A 102 -29.46 3.55 -7.36
C PHE A 102 -30.65 4.50 -7.22
N GLU A 103 -30.66 5.58 -8.00
CA GLU A 103 -31.76 6.54 -8.09
C GLU A 103 -32.18 6.74 -9.54
N ARG A 104 -33.49 6.86 -9.78
CA ARG A 104 -34.08 7.17 -11.09
C ARG A 104 -34.56 8.61 -11.11
N PHE A 105 -34.51 9.25 -12.24
CA PHE A 105 -35.06 10.59 -12.41
C PHE A 105 -35.52 10.85 -13.85
N HIS A 106 -36.37 11.86 -14.02
CA HIS A 106 -36.83 12.29 -15.32
C HIS A 106 -35.71 13.04 -16.04
N CYS A 107 -35.41 12.64 -17.30
CA CYS A 107 -34.45 13.40 -18.11
C CYS A 107 -35.07 14.72 -18.53
N GLY A 108 -34.37 15.83 -18.36
CA GLY A 108 -34.75 17.14 -18.92
C GLY A 108 -34.61 17.17 -20.44
N GLY A 109 -35.49 17.91 -21.13
CA GLY A 109 -35.45 18.10 -22.58
C GLY A 109 -36.55 19.00 -23.08
N ASN A 110 -36.62 19.28 -24.37
CA ASN A 110 -37.53 20.22 -25.03
C ASN A 110 -39.05 19.90 -24.93
N GLY A 111 -39.43 19.06 -23.97
CA GLY A 111 -40.81 18.68 -23.76
C GLY A 111 -41.31 17.60 -24.69
N GLY A 112 -42.37 16.91 -24.29
CA GLY A 112 -43.00 15.83 -25.05
C GLY A 112 -43.68 14.86 -24.09
N GLN A 113 -44.66 14.11 -24.62
CA GLN A 113 -45.48 13.23 -23.80
C GLN A 113 -44.69 12.11 -23.07
N ASN A 114 -43.55 11.69 -23.66
CA ASN A 114 -42.67 10.68 -23.06
C ASN A 114 -41.68 11.24 -22.04
N VAL A 115 -41.18 12.47 -22.22
CA VAL A 115 -40.18 13.10 -21.35
C VAL A 115 -40.71 13.29 -19.92
N ASN A 116 -42.01 13.59 -19.79
CA ASN A 116 -42.65 13.83 -18.50
C ASN A 116 -43.23 12.57 -17.82
N LYS A 117 -43.25 11.41 -18.55
CA LYS A 117 -43.84 10.15 -18.05
C LYS A 117 -42.82 9.06 -17.73
N VAL A 118 -41.60 9.13 -18.30
CA VAL A 118 -40.63 8.03 -18.24
C VAL A 118 -39.37 8.49 -17.51
N GLU A 119 -39.00 7.77 -16.46
CA GLU A 119 -37.76 7.99 -15.70
C GLU A 119 -36.62 7.17 -16.34
N THR A 120 -36.02 7.69 -17.39
CA THR A 120 -34.88 7.04 -18.07
C THR A 120 -33.51 7.45 -17.52
N GLY A 121 -33.44 8.59 -16.81
CA GLY A 121 -32.22 9.05 -16.16
C GLY A 121 -31.84 8.20 -14.96
N VAL A 122 -30.57 7.88 -14.84
CA VAL A 122 -30.00 7.07 -13.78
C VAL A 122 -28.93 7.86 -13.04
N ARG A 123 -28.99 7.82 -11.72
CA ARG A 123 -27.96 8.31 -10.79
C ARG A 123 -27.49 7.15 -9.93
N LEU A 124 -26.18 6.95 -9.87
CA LEU A 124 -25.51 6.01 -8.98
C LEU A 124 -24.71 6.79 -7.96
N ILE A 125 -24.84 6.42 -6.70
CA ILE A 125 -24.08 6.99 -5.58
C ILE A 125 -23.32 5.86 -4.92
N HIS A 126 -22.00 5.93 -4.95
CA HIS A 126 -21.15 5.01 -4.22
C HIS A 126 -21.05 5.45 -2.77
N ILE A 127 -21.69 4.72 -1.85
CA ILE A 127 -21.89 5.11 -0.45
C ILE A 127 -20.57 5.37 0.28
N PRO A 128 -19.52 4.49 0.19
CA PRO A 128 -18.28 4.69 0.94
C PRO A 128 -17.48 5.92 0.51
N THR A 129 -17.49 6.27 -0.80
CA THR A 129 -16.70 7.39 -1.33
C THR A 129 -17.48 8.66 -1.58
N GLY A 130 -18.84 8.59 -1.55
CA GLY A 130 -19.74 9.70 -1.89
C GLY A 130 -19.72 10.08 -3.38
N ILE A 131 -19.03 9.31 -4.23
CA ILE A 131 -18.97 9.60 -5.66
C ILE A 131 -20.35 9.38 -6.29
N THR A 132 -20.81 10.40 -7.01
CA THR A 132 -22.10 10.37 -7.70
C THR A 132 -21.88 10.44 -9.20
N VAL A 133 -22.48 9.52 -9.96
CA VAL A 133 -22.43 9.47 -11.43
C VAL A 133 -23.84 9.48 -11.96
N THR A 134 -24.07 10.24 -13.02
CA THR A 134 -25.36 10.30 -13.74
C THR A 134 -25.20 9.89 -15.19
N SER A 135 -26.23 9.23 -15.74
CA SER A 135 -26.34 8.92 -17.16
C SER A 135 -27.76 9.17 -17.67
N THR A 136 -27.83 9.96 -18.74
CA THR A 136 -29.10 10.38 -19.38
C THR A 136 -29.03 10.26 -20.90
N ALA A 137 -27.94 9.70 -21.43
CA ALA A 137 -27.65 9.73 -22.87
C ALA A 137 -28.55 8.82 -23.69
N GLU A 138 -29.08 7.75 -23.10
CA GLU A 138 -29.83 6.73 -23.82
C GLU A 138 -31.32 6.80 -23.49
N ARG A 139 -32.14 6.30 -24.45
CA ARG A 139 -33.58 6.17 -24.24
C ARG A 139 -33.98 5.02 -23.31
N SER A 140 -33.08 4.05 -23.13
CA SER A 140 -33.26 2.89 -22.27
C SER A 140 -32.65 3.14 -20.89
N GLN A 141 -33.46 3.01 -19.81
CA GLN A 141 -33.00 3.06 -18.43
C GLN A 141 -31.91 2.01 -18.14
N LEU A 142 -32.07 0.78 -18.71
CA LEU A 142 -31.09 -0.29 -18.53
C LEU A 142 -29.74 0.10 -19.13
N GLN A 143 -29.72 0.72 -20.30
CA GLN A 143 -28.50 1.17 -20.95
C GLN A 143 -27.86 2.32 -20.17
N ASN A 144 -28.66 3.28 -19.68
CA ASN A 144 -28.16 4.35 -18.81
C ASN A 144 -27.56 3.81 -17.51
N ARG A 145 -28.15 2.75 -16.94
CA ARG A 145 -27.60 2.09 -15.74
C ARG A 145 -26.26 1.46 -16.05
N LYS A 146 -26.12 0.75 -17.16
CA LYS A 146 -24.84 0.16 -17.60
C LYS A 146 -23.78 1.23 -17.80
N ASN A 147 -24.10 2.28 -18.56
CA ASN A 147 -23.19 3.39 -18.80
C ASN A 147 -22.77 4.12 -17.53
N ALA A 148 -23.69 4.25 -16.56
CA ALA A 148 -23.38 4.86 -15.27
C ALA A 148 -22.46 3.96 -14.42
N LEU A 149 -22.65 2.63 -14.42
CA LEU A 149 -21.78 1.68 -13.76
C LEU A 149 -20.37 1.69 -14.37
N ASP A 150 -20.26 1.67 -15.68
CA ASP A 150 -18.97 1.72 -16.38
C ASP A 150 -18.20 3.02 -16.04
N LYS A 151 -18.89 4.17 -16.01
CA LYS A 151 -18.32 5.46 -15.59
C LYS A 151 -17.90 5.44 -14.13
N LEU A 152 -18.71 4.88 -13.23
CA LEU A 152 -18.39 4.78 -11.82
C LEU A 152 -17.15 3.93 -11.58
N ASN A 153 -17.07 2.77 -12.23
CA ASN A 153 -15.92 1.87 -12.15
C ASN A 153 -14.64 2.55 -12.65
N LEU A 154 -14.71 3.31 -13.74
CA LEU A 154 -13.56 4.07 -14.25
C LEU A 154 -13.06 5.10 -13.23
N ILE A 155 -13.96 5.90 -12.66
CA ILE A 155 -13.60 6.93 -11.67
C ILE A 155 -13.04 6.30 -10.38
N LEU A 156 -13.59 5.15 -9.95
CA LEU A 156 -13.08 4.42 -8.80
C LEU A 156 -11.69 3.86 -9.06
N ALA A 157 -11.46 3.24 -10.22
CA ALA A 157 -10.14 2.73 -10.62
C ALA A 157 -9.08 3.84 -10.72
N GLU A 158 -9.42 5.01 -11.28
CA GLU A 158 -8.53 6.18 -11.31
C GLU A 158 -8.19 6.68 -9.90
N LYS A 159 -9.18 6.72 -9.01
CA LYS A 159 -8.97 7.14 -7.62
C LYS A 159 -8.11 6.15 -6.83
N GLU A 160 -8.31 4.85 -7.05
CA GLU A 160 -7.48 3.80 -6.46
C GLU A 160 -6.03 3.89 -6.96
N ALA A 161 -5.83 4.07 -8.27
CA ALA A 161 -4.50 4.25 -8.84
C ALA A 161 -3.79 5.49 -8.28
N ALA A 162 -4.51 6.61 -8.14
CA ALA A 162 -3.98 7.84 -7.54
C ALA A 162 -3.63 7.65 -6.05
N ASN A 163 -4.47 6.96 -5.29
CA ASN A 163 -4.22 6.64 -3.89
C ASN A 163 -3.01 5.71 -3.74
N HIS A 164 -2.91 4.68 -4.59
CA HIS A 164 -1.78 3.76 -4.60
C HIS A 164 -0.46 4.49 -4.95
N ALA A 165 -0.47 5.38 -5.95
CA ALA A 165 0.68 6.21 -6.29
C ALA A 165 1.08 7.16 -5.15
N LYS A 166 0.10 7.72 -4.43
CA LYS A 166 0.35 8.55 -3.25
C LYS A 166 0.96 7.75 -2.11
N GLN A 167 0.43 6.57 -1.81
CA GLN A 167 0.95 5.69 -0.76
C GLN A 167 2.38 5.23 -1.06
N THR A 168 2.68 4.86 -2.32
CA THR A 168 4.06 4.52 -2.73
C THR A 168 5.01 5.70 -2.57
N ASN A 169 4.59 6.93 -2.88
CA ASN A 169 5.37 8.13 -2.66
C ASN A 169 5.56 8.48 -1.18
N ASP A 170 4.54 8.31 -0.36
CA ASP A 170 4.59 8.58 1.07
C ASP A 170 5.45 7.50 1.77
N ALA A 171 5.30 6.23 1.42
CA ALA A 171 6.18 5.15 1.87
C ALA A 171 7.64 5.40 1.43
N TRP A 172 7.87 5.90 0.21
CA TRP A 172 9.22 6.27 -0.24
C TRP A 172 9.82 7.45 0.54
N ARG A 173 9.01 8.44 0.93
CA ARG A 173 9.46 9.58 1.77
C ARG A 173 9.77 9.14 3.20
N GLU A 174 8.96 8.29 3.80
CA GLU A 174 9.21 7.73 5.12
C GLU A 174 10.43 6.81 5.12
N HIS A 175 10.64 6.06 4.05
CA HIS A 175 11.82 5.26 3.76
C HIS A 175 13.15 6.01 3.97
N ASN A 176 13.18 7.33 3.77
CA ASN A 176 14.35 8.17 3.94
C ASN A 176 14.51 8.76 5.36
N LYS A 177 13.54 8.53 6.27
CA LYS A 177 13.52 9.11 7.62
C LYS A 177 13.99 8.17 8.71
N ILE A 178 15.03 7.39 8.50
CA ILE A 178 15.56 6.52 9.56
C ILE A 178 16.00 7.36 10.77
N VAL A 179 15.28 7.24 11.87
CA VAL A 179 15.62 7.87 13.16
C VAL A 179 16.70 7.05 13.83
N ARG A 180 17.92 7.58 13.86
CA ARG A 180 19.04 6.93 14.54
C ARG A 180 18.96 7.21 16.04
N GLY A 181 18.68 6.18 16.83
CA GLY A 181 18.52 6.25 18.27
C GLY A 181 17.24 5.59 18.72
N ASN A 182 17.22 5.10 19.95
CA ASN A 182 16.09 4.38 20.55
C ASN A 182 15.52 3.24 19.66
N PRO A 183 16.35 2.23 19.31
CA PRO A 183 15.91 1.13 18.47
C PRO A 183 14.86 0.28 19.20
N VAL A 184 13.83 -0.14 18.48
CA VAL A 184 12.77 -1.02 19.00
C VAL A 184 13.33 -2.42 19.28
N ARG A 185 14.26 -2.89 18.45
CA ARG A 185 14.91 -4.19 18.61
C ARG A 185 16.39 -4.09 18.19
N VAL A 186 17.26 -4.83 18.89
CA VAL A 186 18.71 -4.84 18.64
C VAL A 186 19.15 -6.26 18.27
N TYR A 187 19.90 -6.39 17.18
CA TYR A 187 20.52 -7.64 16.75
C TYR A 187 22.06 -7.52 16.79
N LYS A 188 22.75 -8.64 17.08
CA LYS A 188 24.20 -8.66 17.20
C LYS A 188 24.84 -9.77 16.38
N GLY A 189 26.03 -9.44 15.81
CA GLY A 189 26.89 -10.37 15.09
C GLY A 189 26.34 -10.81 13.73
N MET A 190 27.14 -11.61 13.02
CA MET A 190 26.76 -12.12 11.68
C MET A 190 25.60 -13.14 11.72
N LYS A 191 25.39 -13.79 12.86
CA LYS A 191 24.26 -14.72 13.07
C LYS A 191 22.93 -14.01 13.31
N PHE A 192 22.94 -12.69 13.40
CA PHE A 192 21.75 -11.86 13.59
C PHE A 192 20.89 -12.28 14.79
N THR A 193 21.51 -12.40 15.96
CA THR A 193 20.87 -12.81 17.22
C THR A 193 20.31 -11.61 17.96
N ILE A 194 19.10 -11.75 18.54
CA ILE A 194 18.46 -10.72 19.39
C ILE A 194 19.27 -10.54 20.68
N VAL A 195 19.38 -9.29 21.15
CA VAL A 195 20.10 -8.93 22.39
C VAL A 195 19.13 -8.30 23.37
#